data_66d99732b940ddf982adb522879121ce
#
_entry.id   66d99732b940ddf982adb522879121ce
#
_cell.length_a   1.000
_cell.length_b   1.000
_cell.length_c   1.000
_cell.angle_alpha   90.00
_cell.angle_beta   90.00
_cell.angle_gamma   90.00
#
_symmetry.space_group_name_H-M   'P 1'
#
loop_
_entity.id
_entity.type
_entity.pdbx_description
1 polymer ?
#
loop_
_entity_poly.entity_id
_entity_poly.type
_entity_poly.pdbx_seq_one_letter_code
_entity_poly.pdbx_strand_id
1 'polypeptide(L)'
;MHVEIARVAVAGLVLSSATALWMTASIFDLLPDVAISPVAHIEASGRTGMAASHIDLLKRTPVTELRSLAFPDPADATDVFTLKTDRGTGYLDQGTGVLLAWSDLTGWQRLSETTYMLHTGRGAATLGLVLGMMALGVPAMAGTGLILWLAGRRGRPRIHGNVK
;
A
#
# COMPACT_ATOMS: atom_id res chain seq x y z
N MET A 1 -30.19 12.58 -5.61
CA MET A 1 -29.49 11.29 -5.75
C MET A 1 -28.25 11.40 -6.62
N HIS A 2 -28.32 11.89 -7.87
CA HIS A 2 -27.16 12.00 -8.79
C HIS A 2 -26.03 12.88 -8.23
N VAL A 3 -26.36 14.01 -7.63
CA VAL A 3 -25.38 14.96 -7.04
C VAL A 3 -24.66 14.34 -5.84
N GLU A 4 -25.32 13.55 -5.01
CA GLU A 4 -24.69 12.92 -3.84
C GLU A 4 -23.74 11.78 -4.27
N ILE A 5 -24.14 11.01 -5.28
CA ILE A 5 -23.24 9.98 -5.86
C ILE A 5 -21.99 10.65 -6.46
N ALA A 6 -22.16 11.77 -7.15
CA ALA A 6 -21.05 12.54 -7.72
C ALA A 6 -20.09 13.06 -6.63
N ARG A 7 -20.61 13.61 -5.53
CA ARG A 7 -19.77 14.10 -4.41
C ARG A 7 -18.96 12.98 -3.79
N VAL A 8 -19.58 11.83 -3.53
CA VAL A 8 -18.91 10.66 -2.98
C VAL A 8 -17.83 10.12 -3.93
N ALA A 9 -18.14 10.02 -5.23
CA ALA A 9 -17.19 9.57 -6.24
C ALA A 9 -15.99 10.52 -6.36
N VAL A 10 -16.21 11.84 -6.35
CA VAL A 10 -15.15 12.86 -6.40
C VAL A 10 -14.27 12.78 -5.15
N ALA A 11 -14.88 12.66 -3.95
CA ALA A 11 -14.12 12.53 -2.72
C ALA A 11 -13.22 11.27 -2.74
N GLY A 12 -13.76 10.13 -3.19
CA GLY A 12 -12.97 8.89 -3.36
C GLY A 12 -11.85 9.03 -4.37
N LEU A 13 -12.10 9.72 -5.49
CA LEU A 13 -11.07 9.96 -6.52
C LEU A 13 -9.95 10.86 -5.99
N VAL A 14 -10.28 11.93 -5.25
CA VAL A 14 -9.29 12.82 -4.64
C VAL A 14 -8.44 12.06 -3.63
N LEU A 15 -9.06 11.27 -2.75
CA LEU A 15 -8.33 10.45 -1.77
C LEU A 15 -7.41 9.44 -2.45
N SER A 16 -7.91 8.71 -3.45
CA SER A 16 -7.12 7.73 -4.21
C SER A 16 -5.95 8.39 -4.95
N SER A 17 -6.18 9.56 -5.56
CA SER A 17 -5.11 10.29 -6.26
C SER A 17 -4.05 10.82 -5.30
N ALA A 18 -4.45 11.38 -4.16
CA ALA A 18 -3.52 11.88 -3.15
C ALA A 18 -2.66 10.75 -2.56
N THR A 19 -3.26 9.61 -2.24
CA THR A 19 -2.52 8.44 -1.72
C THR A 19 -1.62 7.81 -2.78
N ALA A 20 -2.05 7.76 -4.05
CA ALA A 20 -1.23 7.30 -5.16
C ALA A 20 -0.01 8.21 -5.39
N LEU A 21 -0.21 9.53 -5.32
CA LEU A 21 0.88 10.50 -5.44
C LEU A 21 1.91 10.33 -4.33
N TRP A 22 1.45 10.14 -3.07
CA TRP A 22 2.32 9.83 -1.94
C TRP A 22 3.14 8.57 -2.19
N MET A 23 2.51 7.48 -2.61
CA MET A 23 3.19 6.22 -2.90
C MET A 23 4.22 6.38 -4.02
N THR A 24 3.87 7.12 -5.08
CA THR A 24 4.79 7.42 -6.18
C THR A 24 6.00 8.20 -5.68
N ALA A 25 5.79 9.25 -4.87
CA ALA A 25 6.87 10.02 -4.29
C ALA A 25 7.79 9.16 -3.40
N SER A 26 7.23 8.20 -2.66
CA SER A 26 8.00 7.25 -1.85
C SER A 26 8.84 6.29 -2.70
N ILE A 27 8.32 5.81 -3.84
CA ILE A 27 9.02 4.88 -4.75
C ILE A 27 10.19 5.59 -5.44
N PHE A 28 10.06 6.88 -5.73
CA PHE A 28 11.10 7.66 -6.38
C PHE A 28 12.06 8.36 -5.39
N ASP A 29 12.06 7.96 -4.12
CA ASP A 29 12.89 8.52 -3.05
C ASP A 29 12.79 10.07 -2.92
N LEU A 30 11.62 10.62 -3.27
CA LEU A 30 11.34 12.05 -3.13
C LEU A 30 10.93 12.44 -1.71
N LEU A 31 10.65 11.46 -0.86
CA LEU A 31 10.29 11.65 0.55
C LEU A 31 11.45 11.21 1.45
N PRO A 32 11.77 11.98 2.51
CA PRO A 32 12.83 11.60 3.41
C PRO A 32 12.49 10.33 4.19
N ASP A 33 13.47 9.40 4.29
CA ASP A 33 13.48 8.23 5.17
C ASP A 33 12.23 7.34 5.17
N VAL A 34 11.57 7.17 4.03
CA VAL A 34 10.53 6.15 3.86
C VAL A 34 11.16 4.76 3.69
N ALA A 35 12.37 4.70 3.15
CA ALA A 35 13.14 3.48 3.11
C ALA A 35 13.57 3.07 4.53
N ILE A 36 13.43 1.79 4.85
CA ILE A 36 14.06 1.22 6.06
C ILE A 36 15.54 1.46 5.90
N SER A 37 16.11 2.31 6.76
CA SER A 37 17.57 2.51 6.76
C SER A 37 18.21 1.14 6.82
N PRO A 38 19.06 0.77 5.83
CA PRO A 38 19.79 -0.47 5.94
C PRO A 38 20.57 -0.39 7.25
N VAL A 39 20.32 -1.34 8.15
CA VAL A 39 21.10 -1.40 9.39
C VAL A 39 22.55 -1.63 8.95
N ALA A 40 23.38 -0.63 9.18
CA ALA A 40 24.78 -0.70 8.78
C ALA A 40 25.41 -1.89 9.48
N HIS A 41 25.93 -2.84 8.69
CA HIS A 41 26.70 -4.02 9.13
C HIS A 41 25.98 -4.93 10.13
N ILE A 42 25.09 -5.77 9.60
CA ILE A 42 24.60 -6.94 10.34
C ILE A 42 25.68 -8.01 10.23
N GLU A 43 26.42 -8.26 11.32
CA GLU A 43 27.38 -9.38 11.38
C GLU A 43 26.61 -10.65 11.74
N ALA A 44 26.26 -11.45 10.73
CA ALA A 44 25.72 -12.78 10.93
C ALA A 44 26.79 -13.74 11.48
N SER A 45 26.38 -14.75 12.25
CA SER A 45 27.31 -15.72 12.86
C SER A 45 28.02 -16.64 11.84
N GLY A 46 27.61 -16.62 10.59
CA GLY A 46 28.07 -17.55 9.55
C GLY A 46 27.55 -18.98 9.73
N ARG A 47 26.56 -19.18 10.62
CA ARG A 47 25.91 -20.46 10.85
C ARG A 47 24.53 -20.46 10.20
N THR A 48 24.08 -21.63 9.74
CA THR A 48 22.77 -21.81 9.11
C THR A 48 21.98 -22.90 9.80
N GLY A 49 20.69 -23.00 9.50
CA GLY A 49 19.88 -24.18 9.80
C GLY A 49 19.01 -24.12 11.05
N MET A 50 18.89 -22.97 11.75
CA MET A 50 17.94 -22.86 12.83
C MET A 50 16.50 -22.76 12.27
N ALA A 51 15.61 -23.61 12.74
CA ALA A 51 14.20 -23.51 12.40
C ALA A 51 13.57 -22.26 13.06
N ALA A 52 12.77 -21.50 12.30
CA ALA A 52 12.06 -20.32 12.81
C ALA A 52 11.24 -20.60 14.07
N SER A 53 10.70 -21.82 14.21
CA SER A 53 9.98 -22.27 15.40
C SER A 53 10.83 -22.34 16.68
N HIS A 54 12.14 -22.30 16.59
CA HIS A 54 13.04 -22.30 17.74
C HIS A 54 13.50 -20.91 18.16
N ILE A 55 13.20 -19.88 17.35
CA ILE A 55 13.58 -18.49 17.60
C ILE A 55 12.63 -17.90 18.64
N ASP A 56 13.14 -17.56 19.81
CA ASP A 56 12.32 -17.09 20.94
C ASP A 56 11.58 -15.78 20.65
N LEU A 57 12.20 -14.87 19.92
CA LEU A 57 11.54 -13.61 19.52
C LEU A 57 10.32 -13.89 18.64
N LEU A 58 10.41 -14.82 17.71
CA LEU A 58 9.27 -15.19 16.85
C LEU A 58 8.15 -15.85 17.63
N LYS A 59 8.47 -16.71 18.59
CA LYS A 59 7.47 -17.33 19.48
C LYS A 59 6.70 -16.31 20.32
N ARG A 60 7.38 -15.24 20.75
CA ARG A 60 6.80 -14.18 21.59
C ARG A 60 6.08 -13.10 20.79
N THR A 61 6.29 -13.02 19.48
CA THR A 61 5.64 -12.04 18.62
C THR A 61 4.21 -12.48 18.33
N PRO A 62 3.18 -11.75 18.78
CA PRO A 62 1.80 -12.09 18.47
C PRO A 62 1.56 -11.99 16.96
N VAL A 63 0.79 -12.93 16.41
CA VAL A 63 0.41 -12.92 14.99
C VAL A 63 -0.29 -11.62 14.57
N THR A 64 -0.99 -10.99 15.51
CA THR A 64 -1.66 -9.70 15.30
C THR A 64 -0.69 -8.53 15.08
N GLU A 65 0.53 -8.62 15.63
CA GLU A 65 1.59 -7.62 15.46
C GLU A 65 2.50 -7.95 14.27
N LEU A 66 2.47 -9.18 13.78
CA LEU A 66 3.32 -9.66 12.70
C LEU A 66 2.83 -9.11 11.35
N ARG A 67 3.68 -8.37 10.64
CA ARG A 67 3.42 -7.86 9.30
C ARG A 67 4.00 -8.77 8.22
N SER A 68 5.25 -9.15 8.38
CA SER A 68 5.91 -10.12 7.49
C SER A 68 7.09 -10.77 8.18
N LEU A 69 7.42 -11.97 7.73
CA LEU A 69 8.64 -12.68 8.09
C LEU A 69 9.29 -13.15 6.79
N ALA A 70 10.47 -12.60 6.47
CA ALA A 70 11.29 -13.10 5.39
C ALA A 70 12.27 -14.13 5.95
N PHE A 71 12.36 -15.26 5.26
CA PHE A 71 13.30 -16.33 5.58
C PHE A 71 14.60 -16.08 4.85
N PRO A 72 15.75 -16.35 5.49
CA PRO A 72 17.05 -16.25 4.84
C PRO A 72 17.24 -17.32 3.77
N ASP A 73 18.11 -17.04 2.81
CA ASP A 73 18.61 -18.06 1.89
C ASP A 73 19.52 -19.05 2.66
N PRO A 74 19.15 -20.34 2.76
CA PRO A 74 19.95 -21.31 3.47
C PRO A 74 21.34 -21.56 2.81
N ALA A 75 21.54 -21.14 1.57
CA ALA A 75 22.82 -21.22 0.87
C ALA A 75 23.75 -20.03 1.21
N ASP A 76 23.21 -18.93 1.72
CA ASP A 76 23.98 -17.75 2.13
C ASP A 76 24.05 -17.65 3.65
N ALA A 77 25.17 -18.04 4.24
CA ALA A 77 25.38 -17.99 5.69
C ALA A 77 25.40 -16.56 6.28
N THR A 78 25.45 -15.54 5.43
CA THR A 78 25.41 -14.13 5.85
C THR A 78 24.00 -13.55 5.82
N ASP A 79 23.03 -14.24 5.21
CA ASP A 79 21.64 -13.82 5.18
C ASP A 79 20.94 -14.01 6.55
N VAL A 80 19.87 -13.29 6.79
CA VAL A 80 19.22 -13.20 8.11
C VAL A 80 17.70 -13.29 8.00
N PHE A 81 17.02 -13.76 9.04
CA PHE A 81 15.58 -13.59 9.14
C PHE A 81 15.25 -12.11 9.29
N THR A 82 14.33 -11.62 8.49
CA THR A 82 13.79 -10.24 8.62
C THR A 82 12.38 -10.29 9.15
N LEU A 83 12.22 -9.88 10.41
CA LEU A 83 10.94 -9.79 11.09
C LEU A 83 10.40 -8.37 11.01
N LYS A 84 9.26 -8.15 10.35
CA LYS A 84 8.54 -6.87 10.38
C LYS A 84 7.32 -6.96 11.28
N THR A 85 7.19 -5.99 12.17
CA THR A 85 6.06 -5.84 13.08
C THR A 85 5.46 -4.43 12.99
N ASP A 86 4.38 -4.18 13.72
CA ASP A 86 3.79 -2.84 13.88
C ASP A 86 4.72 -1.82 14.55
N ARG A 87 5.77 -2.30 15.22
CA ARG A 87 6.71 -1.48 15.99
C ARG A 87 7.98 -1.18 15.23
N GLY A 88 8.46 -2.12 14.40
CA GLY A 88 9.73 -1.99 13.73
C GLY A 88 10.12 -3.23 12.95
N THR A 89 11.36 -3.24 12.50
CA THR A 89 11.97 -4.34 11.77
C THR A 89 13.14 -4.90 12.58
N GLY A 90 13.11 -6.20 12.84
CA GLY A 90 14.18 -6.96 13.50
C GLY A 90 14.91 -7.85 12.50
N TYR A 91 16.21 -7.96 12.67
CA TYR A 91 17.10 -8.83 11.91
C TYR A 91 17.65 -9.89 12.86
N LEU A 92 17.40 -11.17 12.55
CA LEU A 92 17.79 -12.28 13.42
C LEU A 92 18.74 -13.22 12.67
N ASP A 93 19.76 -13.64 13.37
CA ASP A 93 20.75 -14.58 12.85
C ASP A 93 20.12 -15.93 12.50
N GLN A 94 20.41 -16.44 11.30
CA GLN A 94 19.82 -17.70 10.83
C GLN A 94 20.36 -18.95 11.51
N GLY A 95 21.52 -18.88 12.16
CA GLY A 95 22.13 -20.02 12.83
C GLY A 95 21.86 -20.06 14.33
N THR A 96 21.73 -18.90 14.96
CA THR A 96 21.59 -18.78 16.42
C THR A 96 20.23 -18.26 16.88
N GLY A 97 19.46 -17.61 15.97
CA GLY A 97 18.18 -16.98 16.30
C GLY A 97 18.30 -15.71 17.16
N VAL A 98 19.52 -15.21 17.36
CA VAL A 98 19.79 -14.00 18.15
C VAL A 98 19.36 -12.77 17.35
N LEU A 99 18.75 -11.81 18.02
CA LEU A 99 18.45 -10.49 17.42
C LEU A 99 19.75 -9.72 17.22
N LEU A 100 20.12 -9.50 15.97
CA LEU A 100 21.33 -8.78 15.58
C LEU A 100 21.11 -7.27 15.57
N ALA A 101 19.95 -6.83 15.11
CA ALA A 101 19.60 -5.44 15.07
C ALA A 101 18.08 -5.25 15.10
N TRP A 102 17.66 -4.09 15.57
CA TRP A 102 16.28 -3.66 15.59
C TRP A 102 16.19 -2.21 15.10
N SER A 103 15.28 -1.93 14.20
CA SER A 103 14.97 -0.59 13.72
C SER A 103 13.51 -0.28 14.02
N ASP A 104 13.27 0.72 14.85
CA ASP A 104 11.92 1.20 15.13
C ASP A 104 11.33 1.91 13.92
N LEU A 105 10.01 1.79 13.74
CA LEU A 105 9.30 2.53 12.71
C LEU A 105 9.35 4.03 12.99
N THR A 106 9.87 4.78 12.04
CA THR A 106 9.83 6.26 12.09
C THR A 106 8.41 6.77 11.85
N GLY A 107 8.15 8.03 12.21
CA GLY A 107 6.86 8.68 11.93
C GLY A 107 6.51 8.67 10.44
N TRP A 108 7.51 8.86 9.57
CA TRP A 108 7.35 8.82 8.12
C TRP A 108 7.00 7.42 7.59
N GLN A 109 7.65 6.38 8.12
CA GLN A 109 7.34 5.00 7.77
C GLN A 109 5.92 4.62 8.19
N ARG A 110 5.48 5.01 9.39
CA ARG A 110 4.09 4.80 9.85
C ARG A 110 3.08 5.51 8.95
N LEU A 111 3.38 6.75 8.55
CA LEU A 111 2.53 7.50 7.63
C LEU A 111 2.45 6.82 6.27
N SER A 112 3.58 6.34 5.74
CA SER A 112 3.64 5.61 4.47
C SER A 112 2.86 4.30 4.52
N GLU A 113 2.99 3.52 5.59
CA GLU A 113 2.21 2.29 5.79
C GLU A 113 0.71 2.59 5.88
N THR A 114 0.33 3.63 6.64
CA THR A 114 -1.08 4.05 6.75
C THR A 114 -1.64 4.47 5.40
N THR A 115 -0.86 5.24 4.63
CA THR A 115 -1.24 5.66 3.28
C THR A 115 -1.39 4.47 2.34
N TYR A 116 -0.48 3.50 2.41
CA TYR A 116 -0.57 2.25 1.66
C TYR A 116 -1.82 1.45 2.03
N MET A 117 -2.12 1.29 3.32
CA MET A 117 -3.33 0.60 3.78
C MET A 117 -4.60 1.32 3.32
N LEU A 118 -4.60 2.64 3.38
CA LEU A 118 -5.73 3.46 2.91
C LEU A 118 -5.95 3.28 1.39
N HIS A 119 -4.86 3.33 0.62
CA HIS A 119 -4.93 3.20 -0.84
C HIS A 119 -5.38 1.81 -1.30
N THR A 120 -4.87 0.76 -0.65
CA THR A 120 -5.13 -0.63 -1.04
C THR A 120 -6.32 -1.27 -0.34
N GLY A 121 -6.86 -0.62 0.70
CA GLY A 121 -7.91 -1.19 1.57
C GLY A 121 -7.42 -2.37 2.42
N ARG A 122 -6.09 -2.61 2.50
CA ARG A 122 -5.52 -3.67 3.33
C ARG A 122 -5.67 -3.34 4.82
N GLY A 123 -6.01 -4.35 5.61
CA GLY A 123 -6.19 -4.20 7.06
C GLY A 123 -7.60 -3.81 7.51
N ALA A 124 -8.48 -3.35 6.58
CA ALA A 124 -9.89 -3.11 6.86
C ALA A 124 -10.73 -3.48 5.63
N ALA A 125 -11.31 -4.67 5.63
CA ALA A 125 -12.14 -5.16 4.52
C ALA A 125 -13.29 -4.19 4.17
N THR A 126 -13.86 -3.55 5.18
CA THR A 126 -14.90 -2.53 5.02
C THR A 126 -14.40 -1.30 4.26
N LEU A 127 -13.17 -0.83 4.56
CA LEU A 127 -12.56 0.29 3.86
C LEU A 127 -12.28 -0.07 2.39
N GLY A 128 -11.73 -1.26 2.13
CA GLY A 128 -11.50 -1.75 0.77
C GLY A 128 -12.79 -1.85 -0.05
N LEU A 129 -13.88 -2.31 0.57
CA LEU A 129 -15.20 -2.35 -0.07
C LEU A 129 -15.72 -0.95 -0.40
N VAL A 130 -15.60 0.01 0.54
CA VAL A 130 -16.03 1.39 0.34
C VAL A 130 -15.22 2.05 -0.79
N LEU A 131 -13.91 1.91 -0.80
CA LEU A 131 -13.04 2.44 -1.85
C LEU A 131 -13.36 1.80 -3.21
N GLY A 132 -13.61 0.50 -3.26
CA GLY A 132 -14.03 -0.22 -4.45
C GLY A 132 -15.38 0.28 -5.00
N MET A 133 -16.36 0.51 -4.13
CA MET A 133 -17.65 1.08 -4.54
C MET A 133 -17.51 2.52 -5.04
N MET A 134 -16.67 3.34 -4.40
CA MET A 134 -16.36 4.69 -4.90
C MET A 134 -15.71 4.65 -6.29
N ALA A 135 -14.79 3.73 -6.51
CA ALA A 135 -14.12 3.56 -7.79
C ALA A 135 -15.10 3.17 -8.92
N LEU A 136 -16.11 2.36 -8.64
CA LEU A 136 -17.17 2.02 -9.59
C LEU A 136 -18.07 3.23 -9.97
N GLY A 137 -18.15 4.23 -9.13
CA GLY A 137 -18.86 5.48 -9.43
C GLY A 137 -18.29 6.23 -10.63
N VAL A 138 -16.97 6.18 -10.84
CA VAL A 138 -16.28 6.89 -11.94
C VAL A 138 -16.71 6.37 -13.32
N PRO A 139 -16.62 5.08 -13.65
CA PRO A 139 -17.06 4.55 -14.94
C PRO A 139 -18.58 4.69 -15.14
N ALA A 140 -19.39 4.59 -14.07
CA ALA A 140 -20.81 4.82 -14.16
C ALA A 140 -21.14 6.27 -14.57
N MET A 141 -20.45 7.25 -13.99
CA MET A 141 -20.61 8.66 -14.37
C MET A 141 -20.08 8.93 -15.77
N ALA A 142 -18.94 8.38 -16.15
CA ALA A 142 -18.38 8.52 -17.48
C ALA A 142 -19.33 7.92 -18.54
N GLY A 143 -19.89 6.74 -18.29
CA GLY A 143 -20.84 6.06 -19.18
C GLY A 143 -22.14 6.88 -19.34
N THR A 144 -22.71 7.36 -18.24
CA THR A 144 -23.92 8.22 -18.31
C THR A 144 -23.64 9.55 -19.00
N GLY A 145 -22.49 10.15 -18.75
CA GLY A 145 -22.06 11.38 -19.44
C GLY A 145 -21.91 11.18 -20.96
N LEU A 146 -21.31 10.07 -21.37
CA LEU A 146 -21.16 9.72 -22.78
C LEU A 146 -22.51 9.48 -23.45
N ILE A 147 -23.44 8.77 -22.80
CA ILE A 147 -24.78 8.52 -23.32
C ILE A 147 -25.53 9.85 -23.51
N LEU A 148 -25.49 10.74 -22.54
CA LEU A 148 -26.14 12.06 -22.62
C LEU A 148 -25.52 12.91 -23.73
N TRP A 149 -24.18 12.87 -23.90
CA TRP A 149 -23.51 13.61 -24.95
C TRP A 149 -23.87 13.09 -26.36
N LEU A 150 -23.94 11.76 -26.54
CA LEU A 150 -24.37 11.15 -27.81
C LEU A 150 -25.84 11.46 -28.12
N ALA A 151 -26.71 11.40 -27.11
CA ALA A 151 -28.13 11.74 -27.28
C ALA A 151 -28.32 13.23 -27.66
N GLY A 152 -27.57 14.13 -27.03
CA GLY A 152 -27.60 15.56 -27.36
C GLY A 152 -27.11 15.89 -28.77
N ARG A 153 -26.16 15.10 -29.31
CA ARG A 153 -25.73 15.24 -30.71
C ARG A 153 -26.80 14.82 -31.72
N ARG A 154 -27.60 13.80 -31.42
CA ARG A 154 -28.68 13.31 -32.30
C ARG A 154 -29.88 14.26 -32.34
N GLY A 155 -30.08 15.08 -31.30
CA GLY A 155 -31.23 15.99 -31.18
C GLY A 155 -31.02 17.39 -31.77
N ARG A 156 -29.87 17.73 -32.35
CA ARG A 156 -29.68 19.04 -33.03
C ARG A 156 -30.33 19.03 -34.42
N PRO A 157 -31.46 19.71 -34.61
CA PRO A 157 -32.03 19.86 -35.96
C PRO A 157 -31.03 20.63 -36.83
N ARG A 158 -30.74 20.11 -38.02
CA ARG A 158 -30.04 20.85 -39.05
C ARG A 158 -30.92 22.03 -39.41
N ILE A 159 -30.60 23.22 -38.91
CA ILE A 159 -31.18 24.44 -39.41
C ILE A 159 -30.69 24.60 -40.85
N HIS A 160 -31.51 24.16 -41.81
CA HIS A 160 -31.34 24.53 -43.22
C HIS A 160 -31.67 26.01 -43.30
N GLY A 161 -30.64 26.84 -43.33
CA GLY A 161 -30.79 28.26 -43.67
C GLY A 161 -31.22 28.36 -45.14
N ASN A 162 -32.49 28.51 -45.36
CA ASN A 162 -32.98 29.06 -46.64
C ASN A 162 -32.64 30.54 -46.66
N VAL A 163 -31.49 30.90 -47.24
CA VAL A 163 -31.22 32.27 -47.64
C VAL A 163 -31.82 32.43 -49.05
N LYS A 164 -32.90 33.20 -49.13
CA LYS A 164 -33.42 33.78 -50.37
C LYS A 164 -32.84 35.16 -50.53
#